data_2ee8c8dfe6d958ed80504549967687e2
#
_entry.id   2ee8c8dfe6d958ed80504549967687e2
#
_cell.length_a   1.000
_cell.length_b   1.000
_cell.length_c   1.000
_cell.angle_alpha   90.00
_cell.angle_beta   90.00
_cell.angle_gamma   90.00
#
_symmetry.space_group_name_H-M   'P 1'
#
loop_
_entity.id
_entity.type
_entity.pdbx_description
1 polymer ?
#
loop_
_entity_poly.entity_id
_entity_poly.type
_entity_poly.pdbx_seq_one_letter_code
_entity_poly.pdbx_strand_id
1 'polypeptide(L)'
;MAGKKNFALLGAAGYVAPKHMKAIKETSQNLVAALDPSDSVGILDSFSYDVAFFTEFERFDRHAEKLRRLGNADRLHYISICSPNYLHDAHIRFALRIGANAICEKPLVLNPWNLDALAELEKETGLKIFNVLQLRVHPSIVTLKKKFESSKSEKHDIDLTYITSRGKWYFHSWKGNINKSGGVVTNIGIHFFDMLMWIFGSVGLQEVHYNDEKKMAGFLELESARIRWFLSVDRNDLPEEVKEKGKTTYRSITID
;
A
#
# COMPACT_ATOMS: atom_id res chain seq x y z
N MET A 1 19.62 12.26 -22.00
CA MET A 1 18.39 12.13 -21.21
C MET A 1 18.03 10.65 -21.14
N ALA A 2 17.72 10.11 -19.98
CA ALA A 2 17.23 8.75 -19.88
C ALA A 2 15.91 8.64 -20.66
N GLY A 3 15.77 7.64 -21.52
CA GLY A 3 14.55 7.42 -22.31
C GLY A 3 13.33 7.20 -21.40
N LYS A 4 12.13 7.55 -21.91
CA LYS A 4 10.86 7.31 -21.19
C LYS A 4 10.70 5.82 -20.84
N LYS A 5 10.15 5.55 -19.68
CA LYS A 5 9.86 4.19 -19.21
C LYS A 5 8.40 3.84 -19.47
N ASN A 6 8.16 2.60 -19.85
CA ASN A 6 6.82 2.07 -20.06
C ASN A 6 6.31 1.43 -18.77
N PHE A 7 5.13 1.85 -18.34
CA PHE A 7 4.43 1.36 -17.17
C PHE A 7 3.19 0.57 -17.56
N ALA A 8 2.86 -0.46 -16.79
CA ALA A 8 1.54 -1.04 -16.77
C ALA A 8 0.91 -0.89 -15.38
N LEU A 9 -0.43 -0.91 -15.32
CA LEU A 9 -1.20 -0.75 -14.09
C LEU A 9 -2.15 -1.94 -13.89
N LEU A 10 -2.04 -2.61 -12.76
CA LEU A 10 -2.94 -3.69 -12.32
C LEU A 10 -3.89 -3.15 -11.25
N GLY A 11 -5.21 -3.36 -11.43
CA GLY A 11 -6.24 -2.80 -10.58
C GLY A 11 -6.65 -1.37 -10.99
N ALA A 12 -6.84 -1.15 -12.30
CA ALA A 12 -7.06 0.17 -12.90
C ALA A 12 -8.37 0.85 -12.46
N ALA A 13 -9.41 0.09 -12.10
CA ALA A 13 -10.68 0.60 -11.54
C ALA A 13 -10.60 0.86 -10.02
N GLY A 14 -9.47 0.55 -9.38
CA GLY A 14 -9.28 0.70 -7.95
C GLY A 14 -9.19 2.17 -7.52
N TYR A 15 -9.60 2.44 -6.26
CA TYR A 15 -9.60 3.79 -5.67
C TYR A 15 -8.25 4.51 -5.70
N VAL A 16 -7.15 3.77 -5.60
CA VAL A 16 -5.79 4.36 -5.58
C VAL A 16 -5.17 4.48 -6.97
N ALA A 17 -5.68 3.75 -7.96
CA ALA A 17 -5.16 3.72 -9.31
C ALA A 17 -4.98 5.11 -9.97
N PRO A 18 -5.93 6.07 -9.83
CA PRO A 18 -5.77 7.42 -10.37
C PRO A 18 -4.54 8.16 -9.85
N LYS A 19 -4.11 7.89 -8.60
CA LYS A 19 -2.90 8.50 -8.02
C LYS A 19 -1.64 7.98 -8.71
N HIS A 20 -1.59 6.69 -9.01
CA HIS A 20 -0.49 6.08 -9.76
C HIS A 20 -0.45 6.58 -11.20
N MET A 21 -1.60 6.63 -11.88
CA MET A 21 -1.69 7.19 -13.24
C MET A 21 -1.20 8.64 -13.28
N LYS A 22 -1.62 9.44 -12.30
CA LYS A 22 -1.17 10.83 -12.16
C LYS A 22 0.34 10.91 -11.97
N ALA A 23 0.93 10.11 -11.09
CA ALA A 23 2.37 10.07 -10.85
C ALA A 23 3.16 9.67 -12.11
N ILE A 24 2.69 8.67 -12.87
CA ILE A 24 3.28 8.25 -14.14
C ILE A 24 3.27 9.43 -15.14
N LYS A 25 2.14 10.13 -15.28
CA LYS A 25 1.99 11.29 -16.18
C LYS A 25 2.88 12.46 -15.75
N GLU A 26 2.87 12.83 -14.45
CA GLU A 26 3.65 13.96 -13.92
C GLU A 26 5.16 13.73 -13.99
N THR A 27 5.61 12.48 -13.96
CA THR A 27 7.01 12.10 -14.18
C THR A 27 7.36 11.92 -15.65
N SER A 28 6.44 12.29 -16.57
CA SER A 28 6.62 12.19 -18.03
C SER A 28 6.94 10.78 -18.52
N GLN A 29 6.40 9.76 -17.84
CA GLN A 29 6.54 8.35 -18.26
C GLN A 29 5.29 7.90 -19.05
N ASN A 30 5.36 6.73 -19.67
CA ASN A 30 4.30 6.19 -20.51
C ASN A 30 3.49 5.14 -19.75
N LEU A 31 2.17 5.31 -19.64
CA LEU A 31 1.25 4.23 -19.27
C LEU A 31 0.80 3.54 -20.57
N VAL A 32 1.24 2.31 -20.79
CA VAL A 32 1.02 1.59 -22.07
C VAL A 32 0.04 0.44 -21.98
N ALA A 33 -0.19 -0.09 -20.76
CA ALA A 33 -1.15 -1.17 -20.56
C ALA A 33 -1.82 -1.05 -19.19
N ALA A 34 -3.07 -1.53 -19.08
CA ALA A 34 -3.82 -1.59 -17.83
C ALA A 34 -4.67 -2.86 -17.76
N LEU A 35 -4.85 -3.36 -16.54
CA LEU A 35 -5.71 -4.51 -16.25
C LEU A 35 -6.65 -4.19 -15.09
N ASP A 36 -7.93 -4.51 -15.26
CA ASP A 36 -8.90 -4.65 -14.18
C ASP A 36 -10.04 -5.56 -14.63
N PRO A 37 -10.55 -6.50 -13.82
CA PRO A 37 -11.72 -7.28 -14.15
C PRO A 37 -12.99 -6.43 -14.36
N SER A 38 -13.04 -5.22 -13.79
CA SER A 38 -14.08 -4.23 -14.04
C SER A 38 -13.69 -3.36 -15.25
N ASP A 39 -14.64 -3.16 -16.16
CA ASP A 39 -14.51 -2.27 -17.31
C ASP A 39 -14.82 -0.79 -17.00
N SER A 40 -15.11 -0.48 -15.74
CA SER A 40 -15.36 0.90 -15.29
C SER A 40 -14.04 1.69 -15.15
N VAL A 41 -13.34 1.85 -16.27
CA VAL A 41 -11.98 2.42 -16.35
C VAL A 41 -11.87 3.65 -17.26
N GLY A 42 -12.99 4.31 -17.58
CA GLY A 42 -13.00 5.51 -18.44
C GLY A 42 -12.05 6.63 -17.97
N ILE A 43 -11.61 6.58 -16.72
CA ILE A 43 -10.59 7.50 -16.20
C ILE A 43 -9.25 7.39 -16.93
N LEU A 44 -8.94 6.26 -17.60
CA LEU A 44 -7.72 6.09 -18.37
C LEU A 44 -7.56 7.18 -19.44
N ASP A 45 -8.65 7.62 -20.07
CA ASP A 45 -8.66 8.65 -21.10
C ASP A 45 -8.08 10.00 -20.60
N SER A 46 -8.21 10.27 -19.31
CA SER A 46 -7.62 11.46 -18.67
C SER A 46 -6.09 11.42 -18.62
N PHE A 47 -5.50 10.26 -18.83
CA PHE A 47 -4.05 10.04 -18.75
C PHE A 47 -3.43 9.69 -20.09
N SER A 48 -4.02 8.77 -20.84
CA SER A 48 -3.58 8.39 -22.18
C SER A 48 -4.68 7.67 -22.94
N TYR A 49 -4.88 8.00 -24.22
CA TYR A 49 -5.81 7.29 -25.12
C TYR A 49 -5.24 5.99 -25.70
N ASP A 50 -3.92 5.79 -25.61
CA ASP A 50 -3.20 4.67 -26.24
C ASP A 50 -2.96 3.50 -25.28
N VAL A 51 -3.64 3.48 -24.12
CA VAL A 51 -3.49 2.40 -23.12
C VAL A 51 -4.20 1.14 -23.61
N ALA A 52 -3.44 0.04 -23.80
CA ALA A 52 -4.03 -1.27 -24.04
C ALA A 52 -4.70 -1.78 -22.75
N PHE A 53 -6.05 -1.87 -22.76
CA PHE A 53 -6.80 -2.31 -21.58
C PHE A 53 -7.25 -3.76 -21.71
N PHE A 54 -7.21 -4.48 -20.59
CA PHE A 54 -7.54 -5.89 -20.46
C PHE A 54 -8.44 -6.14 -19.26
N THR A 55 -9.43 -7.03 -19.41
CA THR A 55 -10.27 -7.53 -18.31
C THR A 55 -9.79 -8.89 -17.79
N GLU A 56 -9.03 -9.63 -18.59
CA GLU A 56 -8.49 -10.95 -18.24
C GLU A 56 -6.97 -10.91 -18.08
N PHE A 57 -6.50 -11.51 -16.99
CA PHE A 57 -5.07 -11.55 -16.67
C PHE A 57 -4.26 -12.31 -17.74
N GLU A 58 -4.79 -13.39 -18.27
CA GLU A 58 -4.10 -14.21 -19.28
C GLU A 58 -3.85 -13.44 -20.59
N ARG A 59 -4.78 -12.58 -20.97
CA ARG A 59 -4.62 -11.72 -22.15
C ARG A 59 -3.59 -10.63 -21.91
N PHE A 60 -3.63 -10.05 -20.71
CA PHE A 60 -2.64 -9.07 -20.28
C PHE A 60 -1.23 -9.70 -20.21
N ASP A 61 -1.09 -10.89 -19.63
CA ASP A 61 0.20 -11.61 -19.55
C ASP A 61 0.79 -11.85 -20.95
N ARG A 62 -0.03 -12.34 -21.89
CA ARG A 62 0.42 -12.53 -23.29
C ARG A 62 0.85 -11.22 -23.96
N HIS A 63 0.14 -10.12 -23.68
CA HIS A 63 0.49 -8.80 -24.20
C HIS A 63 1.83 -8.31 -23.60
N ALA A 64 2.02 -8.44 -22.30
CA ALA A 64 3.26 -8.08 -21.62
C ALA A 64 4.46 -8.88 -22.16
N GLU A 65 4.27 -10.19 -22.39
CA GLU A 65 5.30 -11.06 -22.99
C GLU A 65 5.59 -10.65 -24.44
N LYS A 66 4.57 -10.28 -25.23
CA LYS A 66 4.77 -9.73 -26.58
C LYS A 66 5.64 -8.47 -26.53
N LEU A 67 5.33 -7.51 -25.67
CA LEU A 67 6.12 -6.28 -25.51
C LEU A 67 7.57 -6.60 -25.10
N ARG A 68 7.78 -7.55 -24.20
CA ARG A 68 9.11 -8.00 -23.77
C ARG A 68 9.95 -8.50 -24.95
N ARG A 69 9.33 -9.24 -25.89
CA ARG A 69 10.01 -9.80 -27.09
C ARG A 69 10.30 -8.76 -28.16
N LEU A 70 9.55 -7.66 -28.22
CA LEU A 70 9.80 -6.58 -29.18
C LEU A 70 11.08 -5.78 -28.85
N GLY A 71 11.55 -5.86 -27.62
CA GLY A 71 12.83 -5.29 -27.22
C GLY A 71 12.73 -4.23 -26.13
N ASN A 72 13.87 -3.61 -25.86
CA ASN A 72 14.00 -2.73 -24.69
C ASN A 72 13.19 -1.43 -24.79
N ALA A 73 12.87 -0.97 -25.99
CA ALA A 73 12.05 0.23 -26.19
C ALA A 73 10.56 -0.02 -25.87
N ASP A 74 10.07 -1.22 -26.16
CA ASP A 74 8.64 -1.57 -26.07
C ASP A 74 8.27 -2.27 -24.76
N ARG A 75 9.23 -2.99 -24.13
CA ARG A 75 8.97 -3.76 -22.92
C ARG A 75 8.42 -2.91 -21.80
N LEU A 76 7.71 -3.53 -20.88
CA LEU A 76 7.33 -2.94 -19.60
C LEU A 76 8.58 -2.82 -18.71
N HIS A 77 8.80 -1.63 -18.17
CA HIS A 77 9.90 -1.35 -17.24
C HIS A 77 9.44 -1.39 -15.80
N TYR A 78 8.18 -1.02 -15.57
CA TYR A 78 7.54 -1.00 -14.26
C TYR A 78 6.11 -1.52 -14.36
N ILE A 79 5.69 -2.26 -13.34
CA ILE A 79 4.28 -2.61 -13.10
C ILE A 79 3.84 -1.96 -11.80
N SER A 80 2.83 -1.11 -11.90
CA SER A 80 2.16 -0.48 -10.77
C SER A 80 1.00 -1.38 -10.32
N ILE A 81 1.02 -1.83 -9.07
CA ILE A 81 0.11 -2.85 -8.54
C ILE A 81 -0.82 -2.18 -7.52
N CYS A 82 -2.08 -1.97 -7.95
CA CYS A 82 -3.18 -1.38 -7.20
C CYS A 82 -4.33 -2.38 -6.99
N SER A 83 -4.09 -3.64 -7.28
CA SER A 83 -5.03 -4.74 -7.14
C SER A 83 -5.38 -5.02 -5.66
N PRO A 84 -6.39 -5.87 -5.36
CA PRO A 84 -6.65 -6.31 -4.00
C PRO A 84 -5.44 -6.97 -3.32
N ASN A 85 -5.30 -6.75 -2.01
CA ASN A 85 -4.11 -7.14 -1.23
C ASN A 85 -3.67 -8.61 -1.43
N TYR A 86 -4.63 -9.55 -1.53
CA TYR A 86 -4.33 -10.98 -1.70
C TYR A 86 -3.71 -11.35 -3.06
N LEU A 87 -3.73 -10.42 -4.03
CA LEU A 87 -3.13 -10.61 -5.35
C LEU A 87 -1.72 -10.01 -5.45
N HIS A 88 -1.29 -9.22 -4.47
CA HIS A 88 -0.03 -8.47 -4.55
C HIS A 88 1.17 -9.38 -4.80
N ASP A 89 1.34 -10.45 -4.02
CA ASP A 89 2.45 -11.40 -4.19
C ASP A 89 2.52 -11.98 -5.60
N ALA A 90 1.38 -12.47 -6.12
CA ALA A 90 1.31 -13.04 -7.46
C ALA A 90 1.64 -12.00 -8.55
N HIS A 91 1.15 -10.77 -8.40
CA HIS A 91 1.40 -9.70 -9.35
C HIS A 91 2.84 -9.16 -9.29
N ILE A 92 3.46 -9.16 -8.11
CA ILE A 92 4.89 -8.83 -7.97
C ILE A 92 5.73 -9.89 -8.69
N ARG A 93 5.47 -11.19 -8.44
CA ARG A 93 6.18 -12.29 -9.13
C ARG A 93 6.01 -12.21 -10.64
N PHE A 94 4.81 -11.88 -11.10
CA PHE A 94 4.56 -11.64 -12.52
C PHE A 94 5.43 -10.51 -13.06
N ALA A 95 5.50 -9.36 -12.36
CA ALA A 95 6.31 -8.22 -12.78
C ALA A 95 7.79 -8.61 -12.96
N LEU A 96 8.37 -9.28 -11.96
CA LEU A 96 9.76 -9.71 -12.01
C LEU A 96 9.99 -10.74 -13.13
N ARG A 97 9.06 -11.69 -13.32
CA ARG A 97 9.13 -12.71 -14.39
C ARG A 97 9.20 -12.12 -15.79
N ILE A 98 8.47 -11.03 -16.04
CA ILE A 98 8.49 -10.36 -17.37
C ILE A 98 9.62 -9.34 -17.50
N GLY A 99 10.50 -9.22 -16.52
CA GLY A 99 11.63 -8.30 -16.54
C GLY A 99 11.30 -6.85 -16.15
N ALA A 100 10.20 -6.62 -15.42
CA ALA A 100 9.79 -5.29 -14.95
C ALA A 100 9.98 -5.16 -13.43
N ASN A 101 10.31 -3.95 -12.96
CA ASN A 101 10.24 -3.63 -11.54
C ASN A 101 8.79 -3.54 -11.08
N ALA A 102 8.52 -3.86 -9.83
CA ALA A 102 7.20 -3.75 -9.22
C ALA A 102 7.09 -2.50 -8.33
N ILE A 103 6.00 -1.74 -8.48
CA ILE A 103 5.60 -0.69 -7.53
C ILE A 103 4.26 -1.14 -6.95
N CYS A 104 4.26 -1.60 -5.72
CA CYS A 104 3.11 -2.25 -5.11
C CYS A 104 2.52 -1.40 -3.98
N GLU A 105 1.18 -1.29 -3.99
CA GLU A 105 0.43 -0.75 -2.85
C GLU A 105 0.64 -1.61 -1.61
N LYS A 106 0.42 -1.00 -0.48
CA LYS A 106 0.48 -1.68 0.82
C LYS A 106 -0.82 -2.52 1.08
N PRO A 107 -0.76 -3.58 1.88
CA PRO A 107 0.44 -4.26 2.35
C PRO A 107 1.17 -4.95 1.19
N LEU A 108 2.47 -5.09 1.26
CA LEU A 108 3.23 -5.74 0.19
C LEU A 108 2.79 -7.19 -0.01
N VAL A 109 2.60 -7.90 1.10
CA VAL A 109 2.09 -9.27 1.16
C VAL A 109 1.12 -9.42 2.34
N LEU A 110 0.30 -10.47 2.34
CA LEU A 110 -0.53 -10.86 3.49
C LEU A 110 0.18 -11.86 4.40
N ASN A 111 0.99 -12.72 3.81
CA ASN A 111 1.78 -13.70 4.55
C ASN A 111 3.24 -13.26 4.62
N PRO A 112 3.80 -12.99 5.81
CA PRO A 112 5.19 -12.56 5.97
C PRO A 112 6.23 -13.49 5.34
N TRP A 113 5.99 -14.80 5.29
CA TRP A 113 6.88 -15.77 4.65
C TRP A 113 7.17 -15.47 3.16
N ASN A 114 6.24 -14.78 2.49
CA ASN A 114 6.43 -14.40 1.10
C ASN A 114 7.49 -13.30 0.93
N LEU A 115 7.83 -12.56 1.99
CA LEU A 115 8.85 -11.51 1.94
C LEU A 115 10.24 -12.08 1.61
N ASP A 116 10.59 -13.20 2.24
CA ASP A 116 11.89 -13.86 2.03
C ASP A 116 12.01 -14.33 0.57
N ALA A 117 10.96 -15.00 0.06
CA ALA A 117 10.92 -15.45 -1.32
C ALA A 117 10.94 -14.28 -2.34
N LEU A 118 10.30 -13.15 -2.04
CA LEU A 118 10.37 -11.96 -2.88
C LEU A 118 11.75 -11.31 -2.84
N ALA A 119 12.42 -11.30 -1.68
CA ALA A 119 13.79 -10.80 -1.55
C ALA A 119 14.81 -11.68 -2.32
N GLU A 120 14.60 -12.99 -2.36
CA GLU A 120 15.37 -13.90 -3.21
C GLU A 120 15.18 -13.57 -4.70
N LEU A 121 13.92 -13.40 -5.15
CA LEU A 121 13.62 -13.02 -6.53
C LEU A 121 14.23 -11.67 -6.93
N GLU A 122 14.29 -10.68 -6.03
CA GLU A 122 15.01 -9.43 -6.29
C GLU A 122 16.51 -9.68 -6.56
N LYS A 123 17.14 -10.55 -5.77
CA LYS A 123 18.56 -10.92 -5.94
C LYS A 123 18.79 -11.66 -7.26
N GLU A 124 17.93 -12.64 -7.57
CA GLU A 124 18.04 -13.47 -8.79
C GLU A 124 17.85 -12.66 -10.07
N THR A 125 16.86 -11.76 -10.06
CA THR A 125 16.49 -10.99 -11.26
C THR A 125 17.27 -9.68 -11.42
N GLY A 126 17.84 -9.16 -10.34
CA GLY A 126 18.43 -7.81 -10.28
C GLY A 126 17.39 -6.68 -10.37
N LEU A 127 16.10 -7.02 -10.37
CA LEU A 127 14.97 -6.07 -10.40
C LEU A 127 14.61 -5.62 -8.98
N LYS A 128 13.73 -4.61 -8.88
CA LYS A 128 13.34 -4.01 -7.60
C LYS A 128 11.85 -4.07 -7.35
N ILE A 129 11.51 -4.26 -6.08
CA ILE A 129 10.16 -4.20 -5.54
C ILE A 129 10.05 -2.96 -4.65
N PHE A 130 9.19 -2.03 -5.01
CA PHE A 130 8.92 -0.81 -4.26
C PHE A 130 7.56 -0.92 -3.59
N ASN A 131 7.50 -0.71 -2.28
CA ASN A 131 6.24 -0.66 -1.54
C ASN A 131 5.81 0.80 -1.28
N VAL A 132 4.53 1.10 -1.49
CA VAL A 132 4.01 2.47 -1.32
C VAL A 132 3.63 2.70 0.15
N LEU A 133 4.54 3.32 0.91
CA LEU A 133 4.39 3.69 2.32
C LEU A 133 4.48 5.22 2.46
N GLN A 134 3.43 5.90 2.01
CA GLN A 134 3.44 7.36 1.78
C GLN A 134 3.68 8.21 3.02
N LEU A 135 3.47 7.71 4.24
CA LEU A 135 3.73 8.49 5.46
C LEU A 135 5.20 8.83 5.62
N ARG A 136 6.12 7.98 5.16
CA ARG A 136 7.57 8.25 5.21
C ARG A 136 8.00 9.50 4.43
N VAL A 137 7.22 9.89 3.41
CA VAL A 137 7.52 11.07 2.60
C VAL A 137 6.64 12.27 2.94
N HIS A 138 5.74 12.16 3.93
CA HIS A 138 4.90 13.27 4.36
C HIS A 138 5.74 14.31 5.12
N PRO A 139 5.71 15.61 4.74
CA PRO A 139 6.60 16.63 5.33
C PRO A 139 6.57 16.67 6.86
N SER A 140 5.37 16.61 7.47
CA SER A 140 5.24 16.62 8.93
C SER A 140 5.88 15.39 9.59
N ILE A 141 5.82 14.22 8.94
CA ILE A 141 6.42 12.98 9.47
C ILE A 141 7.94 13.02 9.32
N VAL A 142 8.45 13.55 8.22
CA VAL A 142 9.88 13.79 8.03
C VAL A 142 10.41 14.76 9.10
N THR A 143 9.67 15.84 9.40
CA THR A 143 10.03 16.78 10.47
C THR A 143 9.99 16.11 11.84
N LEU A 144 8.95 15.30 12.12
CA LEU A 144 8.81 14.57 13.38
C LEU A 144 10.00 13.63 13.58
N LYS A 145 10.38 12.85 12.56
CA LYS A 145 11.54 11.98 12.61
C LYS A 145 12.81 12.74 12.99
N LYS A 146 13.09 13.87 12.33
CA LYS A 146 14.26 14.70 12.63
C LYS A 146 14.28 15.20 14.08
N LYS A 147 13.08 15.54 14.63
CA LYS A 147 12.96 15.97 16.03
C LYS A 147 13.41 14.88 17.00
N PHE A 148 13.01 13.62 16.73
CA PHE A 148 13.33 12.49 17.62
C PHE A 148 14.70 11.85 17.33
N GLU A 149 15.39 12.18 16.24
CA GLU A 149 16.75 11.69 15.96
C GLU A 149 17.75 12.14 17.02
N SER A 150 17.54 13.30 17.66
CA SER A 150 18.41 13.84 18.71
C SER A 150 18.14 13.26 20.12
N SER A 151 17.00 12.61 20.32
CA SER A 151 16.55 12.06 21.62
C SER A 151 16.40 10.53 21.63
N LYS A 152 17.19 9.83 20.83
CA LYS A 152 17.13 8.35 20.73
C LYS A 152 17.40 7.59 22.02
N SER A 153 18.02 8.22 23.00
CA SER A 153 18.26 7.62 24.33
C SER A 153 17.05 7.69 25.27
N GLU A 154 16.05 8.48 24.93
CA GLU A 154 14.84 8.63 25.71
C GLU A 154 13.75 7.69 25.16
N LYS A 155 12.91 7.14 26.05
CA LYS A 155 11.81 6.27 25.67
C LYS A 155 10.50 7.04 25.80
N HIS A 156 9.85 7.28 24.67
CA HIS A 156 8.61 8.07 24.58
C HIS A 156 7.38 7.20 24.75
N ASP A 157 6.40 7.69 25.50
CA ASP A 157 5.09 7.06 25.62
C ASP A 157 4.13 7.64 24.56
N ILE A 158 3.53 6.77 23.75
CA ILE A 158 2.72 7.16 22.61
C ILE A 158 1.33 6.51 22.69
N ASP A 159 0.29 7.33 22.51
CA ASP A 159 -1.07 6.87 22.30
C ASP A 159 -1.47 7.09 20.84
N LEU A 160 -1.75 6.01 20.12
CA LEU A 160 -2.22 6.02 18.74
C LEU A 160 -3.68 5.56 18.69
N THR A 161 -4.56 6.42 18.22
CA THR A 161 -5.95 6.07 17.91
C THR A 161 -6.26 6.41 16.46
N TYR A 162 -6.74 5.42 15.71
CA TYR A 162 -7.25 5.65 14.37
C TYR A 162 -8.57 4.90 14.15
N ILE A 163 -9.62 5.68 13.93
CA ILE A 163 -10.97 5.17 13.66
C ILE A 163 -11.37 5.69 12.28
N THR A 164 -11.72 4.78 11.37
CA THR A 164 -12.23 5.14 10.05
C THR A 164 -13.46 4.32 9.74
N SER A 165 -14.63 4.88 10.07
CA SER A 165 -15.91 4.16 9.95
C SER A 165 -16.17 3.69 8.52
N ARG A 166 -16.63 2.45 8.42
CA ARG A 166 -16.98 1.83 7.15
C ARG A 166 -18.43 1.39 7.14
N GLY A 167 -19.09 1.59 6.01
CA GLY A 167 -20.46 1.12 5.79
C GLY A 167 -20.51 -0.37 5.47
N LYS A 168 -21.73 -0.91 5.32
CA LYS A 168 -21.97 -2.33 5.04
C LYS A 168 -21.21 -2.83 3.82
N TRP A 169 -21.04 -1.99 2.78
CA TRP A 169 -20.30 -2.33 1.56
C TRP A 169 -18.87 -2.83 1.82
N TYR A 170 -18.22 -2.32 2.87
CA TYR A 170 -16.85 -2.71 3.23
C TYR A 170 -16.79 -4.20 3.57
N PHE A 171 -17.74 -4.69 4.36
CA PHE A 171 -17.81 -6.09 4.80
C PHE A 171 -18.28 -7.06 3.70
N HIS A 172 -18.95 -6.55 2.66
CA HIS A 172 -19.30 -7.34 1.46
C HIS A 172 -18.17 -7.35 0.43
N SER A 173 -17.22 -6.42 0.51
CA SER A 173 -16.07 -6.36 -0.38
C SER A 173 -14.92 -7.24 0.13
N TRP A 174 -13.90 -7.44 -0.70
CA TRP A 174 -12.68 -8.13 -0.30
C TRP A 174 -12.00 -7.48 0.92
N LYS A 175 -12.23 -6.20 1.17
CA LYS A 175 -11.62 -5.42 2.27
C LYS A 175 -12.08 -5.88 3.65
N GLY A 176 -13.33 -6.34 3.78
CA GLY A 176 -13.88 -6.90 5.01
C GLY A 176 -13.52 -8.37 5.24
N ASN A 177 -12.99 -9.05 4.22
CA ASN A 177 -12.57 -10.45 4.35
C ASN A 177 -11.11 -10.51 4.82
N ILE A 178 -10.87 -11.05 6.02
CA ILE A 178 -9.55 -11.09 6.64
C ILE A 178 -8.52 -11.86 5.79
N ASN A 179 -8.94 -12.94 5.12
CA ASN A 179 -8.05 -13.74 4.26
C ASN A 179 -7.65 -13.01 2.96
N LYS A 180 -8.40 -11.96 2.59
CA LYS A 180 -8.14 -11.18 1.38
C LYS A 180 -7.50 -9.83 1.67
N SER A 181 -7.79 -9.24 2.82
CA SER A 181 -7.31 -7.91 3.20
C SER A 181 -6.17 -7.93 4.23
N GLY A 182 -6.07 -9.00 5.02
CA GLY A 182 -5.22 -9.08 6.20
C GLY A 182 -5.83 -8.43 7.46
N GLY A 183 -7.12 -8.04 7.40
CA GLY A 183 -7.82 -7.40 8.52
C GLY A 183 -7.43 -5.94 8.76
N VAL A 184 -7.92 -5.38 9.87
CA VAL A 184 -7.78 -3.95 10.20
C VAL A 184 -6.30 -3.56 10.37
N VAL A 185 -5.53 -4.36 11.09
CA VAL A 185 -4.10 -4.09 11.38
C VAL A 185 -3.28 -4.06 10.09
N THR A 186 -3.40 -5.08 9.26
CA THR A 186 -2.60 -5.19 8.02
C THR A 186 -3.06 -4.19 6.96
N ASN A 187 -4.37 -4.02 6.78
CA ASN A 187 -4.89 -3.16 5.73
C ASN A 187 -4.81 -1.66 6.09
N ILE A 188 -4.96 -1.31 7.36
CA ILE A 188 -5.00 0.08 7.84
C ILE A 188 -3.79 0.39 8.72
N GLY A 189 -3.52 -0.47 9.71
CA GLY A 189 -2.47 -0.25 10.71
C GLY A 189 -1.07 -0.18 10.14
N ILE A 190 -0.80 -0.88 9.04
CA ILE A 190 0.53 -0.95 8.42
C ILE A 190 1.15 0.45 8.19
N HIS A 191 0.37 1.45 7.84
CA HIS A 191 0.85 2.80 7.65
C HIS A 191 1.43 3.42 8.93
N PHE A 192 0.75 3.19 10.05
CA PHE A 192 1.13 3.74 11.35
C PHE A 192 2.30 2.98 11.95
N PHE A 193 2.26 1.65 11.88
CA PHE A 193 3.35 0.82 12.39
C PHE A 193 4.64 1.05 11.60
N ASP A 194 4.57 1.13 10.28
CA ASP A 194 5.71 1.47 9.44
C ASP A 194 6.29 2.86 9.82
N MET A 195 5.42 3.86 9.97
CA MET A 195 5.82 5.20 10.36
C MET A 195 6.50 5.21 11.75
N LEU A 196 5.90 4.54 12.72
CA LEU A 196 6.42 4.48 14.09
C LEU A 196 7.77 3.77 14.13
N MET A 197 7.91 2.62 13.47
CA MET A 197 9.18 1.90 13.37
C MET A 197 10.25 2.74 12.66
N TRP A 198 9.87 3.49 11.63
CA TRP A 198 10.79 4.37 10.90
C TRP A 198 11.31 5.53 11.74
N ILE A 199 10.51 6.01 12.72
CA ILE A 199 10.89 7.10 13.64
C ILE A 199 11.63 6.56 14.86
N PHE A 200 11.10 5.51 15.51
CA PHE A 200 11.48 5.07 16.85
C PHE A 200 12.25 3.75 16.90
N GLY A 201 12.57 3.16 15.76
CA GLY A 201 13.44 1.98 15.66
C GLY A 201 12.68 0.65 15.61
N SER A 202 13.42 -0.44 15.84
CA SER A 202 12.96 -1.82 15.70
C SER A 202 12.00 -2.23 16.79
N VAL A 203 11.21 -3.28 16.52
CA VAL A 203 10.27 -3.87 17.48
C VAL A 203 11.01 -4.73 18.49
N GLY A 204 10.80 -4.44 19.79
CA GLY A 204 11.26 -5.27 20.92
C GLY A 204 10.16 -6.19 21.42
N LEU A 205 8.95 -5.66 21.65
CA LEU A 205 7.79 -6.41 22.15
C LEU A 205 6.53 -5.98 21.41
N GLN A 206 5.64 -6.96 21.17
CA GLN A 206 4.30 -6.67 20.68
C GLN A 206 3.26 -7.51 21.39
N GLU A 207 2.13 -6.91 21.70
CA GLU A 207 0.99 -7.58 22.33
C GLU A 207 -0.31 -7.14 21.67
N VAL A 208 -1.22 -8.09 21.45
CA VAL A 208 -2.58 -7.83 20.98
C VAL A 208 -3.52 -8.05 22.16
N HIS A 209 -4.16 -6.98 22.62
CA HIS A 209 -5.07 -7.03 23.78
C HIS A 209 -6.52 -7.24 23.37
N TYR A 210 -6.88 -6.81 22.17
CA TYR A 210 -8.22 -6.96 21.61
C TYR A 210 -8.15 -7.19 20.11
N ASN A 211 -8.96 -8.13 19.59
CA ASN A 211 -9.02 -8.46 18.17
C ASN A 211 -10.41 -8.97 17.77
N ASP A 212 -11.10 -8.23 16.92
CA ASP A 212 -12.30 -8.68 16.23
C ASP A 212 -12.31 -8.22 14.75
N GLU A 213 -13.39 -8.48 14.03
CA GLU A 213 -13.51 -8.14 12.59
C GLU A 213 -13.45 -6.64 12.31
N LYS A 214 -13.78 -5.79 13.29
CA LYS A 214 -13.94 -4.34 13.13
C LYS A 214 -12.87 -3.52 13.82
N LYS A 215 -12.25 -4.07 14.84
CA LYS A 215 -11.29 -3.32 15.66
C LYS A 215 -10.23 -4.19 16.29
N MET A 216 -9.09 -3.58 16.51
CA MET A 216 -7.96 -4.19 17.20
C MET A 216 -7.29 -3.16 18.09
N ALA A 217 -6.76 -3.63 19.21
CA ALA A 217 -5.98 -2.83 20.15
C ALA A 217 -4.82 -3.63 20.71
N GLY A 218 -3.76 -2.95 21.09
CA GLY A 218 -2.61 -3.61 21.66
C GLY A 218 -1.51 -2.65 22.08
N PHE A 219 -0.37 -3.25 22.35
CA PHE A 219 0.84 -2.58 22.77
C PHE A 219 2.00 -2.93 21.81
N LEU A 220 2.86 -1.96 21.57
CA LEU A 220 4.06 -2.12 20.77
C LEU A 220 5.21 -1.40 21.44
N GLU A 221 6.29 -2.12 21.74
CA GLU A 221 7.53 -1.53 22.24
C GLU A 221 8.56 -1.49 21.12
N LEU A 222 9.06 -0.29 20.86
CA LEU A 222 10.15 -0.01 19.93
C LEU A 222 11.42 0.38 20.71
N GLU A 223 12.54 0.55 20.00
CA GLU A 223 13.82 0.94 20.63
C GLU A 223 13.68 2.20 21.51
N SER A 224 13.01 3.24 20.99
CA SER A 224 12.82 4.52 21.69
C SER A 224 11.37 4.92 21.94
N ALA A 225 10.41 3.98 21.88
CA ALA A 225 9.01 4.28 22.18
C ALA A 225 8.25 3.08 22.75
N ARG A 226 7.21 3.40 23.53
CA ARG A 226 6.17 2.46 24.00
C ARG A 226 4.82 2.98 23.49
N ILE A 227 4.12 2.18 22.71
CA ILE A 227 2.93 2.60 21.98
C ILE A 227 1.72 1.80 22.44
N ARG A 228 0.70 2.46 22.94
CA ARG A 228 -0.65 1.92 23.05
C ARG A 228 -1.40 2.28 21.77
N TRP A 229 -1.97 1.30 21.11
CA TRP A 229 -2.65 1.55 19.84
C TRP A 229 -4.06 0.99 19.81
N PHE A 230 -4.96 1.73 19.16
CA PHE A 230 -6.33 1.35 18.87
C PHE A 230 -6.69 1.69 17.43
N LEU A 231 -7.18 0.67 16.69
CA LEU A 231 -7.61 0.79 15.31
C LEU A 231 -9.04 0.28 15.16
N SER A 232 -9.92 1.04 14.51
CA SER A 232 -11.32 0.63 14.32
C SER A 232 -11.87 1.07 12.97
N VAL A 233 -12.79 0.25 12.42
CA VAL A 233 -13.66 0.57 11.29
C VAL A 233 -15.13 0.71 11.71
N ASP A 234 -15.43 0.55 13.01
CA ASP A 234 -16.78 0.69 13.55
C ASP A 234 -17.11 2.18 13.80
N ARG A 235 -18.27 2.61 13.29
CA ARG A 235 -18.77 3.97 13.53
C ARG A 235 -19.07 4.24 15.01
N ASN A 236 -19.42 3.21 15.76
CA ASN A 236 -19.77 3.36 17.19
C ASN A 236 -18.58 3.78 18.04
N ASP A 237 -17.36 3.48 17.62
CA ASP A 237 -16.14 3.86 18.32
C ASP A 237 -15.72 5.33 18.06
N LEU A 238 -16.36 6.03 17.12
CA LEU A 238 -16.08 7.45 16.89
C LEU A 238 -16.54 8.29 18.10
N PRO A 239 -15.75 9.29 18.53
CA PRO A 239 -16.20 10.28 19.52
C PRO A 239 -17.49 10.98 19.06
N GLU A 240 -18.41 11.28 19.98
CA GLU A 240 -19.71 11.89 19.65
C GLU A 240 -19.55 13.22 18.90
N GLU A 241 -18.63 14.07 19.33
CA GLU A 241 -18.32 15.34 18.66
C GLU A 241 -17.87 15.20 17.21
N VAL A 242 -17.28 14.04 16.86
CA VAL A 242 -16.86 13.71 15.48
C VAL A 242 -18.05 13.26 14.64
N LYS A 243 -18.96 12.48 15.27
CA LYS A 243 -20.22 12.01 14.65
C LYS A 243 -21.16 13.18 14.36
N GLU A 244 -21.32 14.10 15.33
CA GLU A 244 -22.15 15.30 15.21
C GLU A 244 -21.70 16.22 14.07
N LYS A 245 -20.39 16.30 13.83
CA LYS A 245 -19.80 17.03 12.67
C LYS A 245 -19.91 16.27 11.35
N GLY A 246 -20.61 15.14 11.29
CA GLY A 246 -20.75 14.31 10.10
C GLY A 246 -19.44 13.66 9.60
N LYS A 247 -18.38 13.67 10.41
CA LYS A 247 -17.10 13.07 10.04
C LYS A 247 -17.13 11.55 10.22
N THR A 248 -16.36 10.87 9.39
CA THR A 248 -16.25 9.40 9.38
C THR A 248 -14.90 8.89 9.85
N THR A 249 -13.99 9.80 10.17
CA THR A 249 -12.62 9.44 10.57
C THR A 249 -12.16 10.28 11.74
N TYR A 250 -11.58 9.62 12.74
CA TYR A 250 -10.88 10.22 13.87
C TYR A 250 -9.45 9.67 13.92
N ARG A 251 -8.49 10.53 14.13
CA ARG A 251 -7.09 10.15 14.30
C ARG A 251 -6.45 11.01 15.38
N SER A 252 -5.71 10.37 16.26
CA SER A 252 -4.93 11.02 17.30
C SER A 252 -3.61 10.27 17.50
N ILE A 253 -2.53 11.03 17.61
CA ILE A 253 -1.23 10.55 18.08
C ILE A 253 -0.77 11.53 19.12
N THR A 254 -0.63 11.08 20.36
CA THR A 254 -0.08 11.85 21.48
C THR A 254 1.30 11.26 21.81
N ILE A 255 2.28 12.10 22.01
CA ILE A 255 3.66 11.73 22.33
C ILE A 255 4.08 12.57 23.52
N ASP A 256 4.49 11.93 24.61
CA ASP A 256 4.98 12.58 25.83
C ASP A 256 6.46 12.98 25.69
#